data_cc476ec47c91481bb9842eeefe36d158
#
_entry.id   cc476ec47c91481bb9842eeefe36d158
#
_cell.length_a   1.000
_cell.length_b   1.000
_cell.length_c   1.000
_cell.angle_alpha   90.00
_cell.angle_beta   90.00
_cell.angle_gamma   90.00
#
_symmetry.space_group_name_H-M   'P 1'
#
loop_
_entity.id
_entity.type
_entity.pdbx_description
1 polymer ?
#
loop_
_entity_poly.entity_id
_entity_poly.type
_entity_poly.pdbx_seq_one_letter_code
_entity_poly.pdbx_strand_id
1 'polypeptide(L)'
;MKRLLMTLFIGLALVACSNTKTDTTDQNNANQNNTTQNQNNNDTTTDQTADADVKYLEDLGYKDVKAATGTNAHQTYKLNEATAVDQNIYGQWVFTWVEPAEYVEKDVNVQQYTATKHNKNYDVFVMTDANQNVIGGYYYEAGQTMNEAKILAEKHTPRIVKDFESTWNRLFNINQTNSTDTTDTQGQNR
;
A
#
# COMPACT_ATOMS: atom_id res chain seq x y z
N MET A 1 -1.22 -9.10 51.80
CA MET A 1 -0.05 -8.35 52.30
C MET A 1 1.20 -8.91 51.66
N LYS A 2 1.78 -8.19 50.69
CA LYS A 2 3.24 -8.12 50.45
C LYS A 2 3.42 -7.11 49.30
N ARG A 3 3.93 -5.98 49.69
CA ARG A 3 4.39 -4.86 48.84
C ARG A 3 5.79 -5.23 48.33
N LEU A 4 6.12 -4.89 47.08
CA LEU A 4 7.51 -4.70 46.66
C LEU A 4 7.50 -3.73 45.48
N LEU A 5 7.84 -2.51 45.72
CA LEU A 5 8.98 -1.66 45.44
C LEU A 5 9.56 -1.82 44.00
N MET A 6 9.24 -0.93 43.17
CA MET A 6 9.87 0.25 42.60
C MET A 6 11.39 0.20 42.50
N THR A 7 11.93 0.20 41.29
CA THR A 7 13.24 0.81 40.98
C THR A 7 13.22 1.47 39.64
N LEU A 8 13.32 2.78 39.69
CA LEU A 8 13.50 3.74 38.63
C LEU A 8 14.99 3.78 38.27
N PHE A 9 15.36 3.56 37.00
CA PHE A 9 16.68 3.89 36.48
C PHE A 9 16.55 4.92 35.39
N ILE A 10 16.91 6.16 35.76
CA ILE A 10 17.16 7.27 34.86
C ILE A 10 18.64 7.20 34.49
N GLY A 11 18.93 6.96 33.21
CA GLY A 11 20.27 7.04 32.65
C GLY A 11 20.31 8.11 31.55
N LEU A 12 20.75 9.31 31.91
CA LEU A 12 21.08 10.38 30.96
C LEU A 12 22.51 10.12 30.44
N ALA A 13 22.68 9.96 29.14
CA ALA A 13 23.99 10.02 28.50
C ALA A 13 23.96 11.13 27.45
N LEU A 14 24.59 12.27 27.83
CA LEU A 14 24.93 13.36 26.92
C LEU A 14 26.26 13.01 26.23
N VAL A 15 26.25 12.89 24.91
CA VAL A 15 27.47 12.86 24.10
C VAL A 15 27.54 14.16 23.31
N ALA A 16 28.48 15.00 23.70
CA ALA A 16 28.87 16.23 22.99
C ALA A 16 29.88 15.84 21.90
N CYS A 17 29.61 16.18 20.66
CA CYS A 17 30.58 16.14 19.58
C CYS A 17 31.17 17.56 19.39
N SER A 18 32.45 17.68 19.64
CA SER A 18 33.25 18.89 19.41
C SER A 18 33.65 18.98 17.93
N ASN A 19 33.40 20.15 17.34
CA ASN A 19 33.96 20.57 16.07
C ASN A 19 35.47 20.93 16.24
N THR A 20 36.31 20.39 15.37
CA THR A 20 37.67 20.92 15.16
C THR A 20 37.78 21.35 13.71
N LYS A 21 37.87 22.69 13.51
CA LYS A 21 38.35 23.31 12.27
C LYS A 21 39.88 23.21 12.22
N THR A 22 40.40 22.85 11.06
CA THR A 22 41.77 23.14 10.70
C THR A 22 41.76 23.67 9.27
N ASP A 23 42.11 24.95 9.16
CA ASP A 23 42.49 25.64 7.92
C ASP A 23 43.89 25.17 7.50
N THR A 24 44.08 24.91 6.21
CA THR A 24 45.34 25.16 5.52
C THR A 24 45.09 25.30 4.01
N THR A 25 45.51 26.47 3.52
CA THR A 25 45.56 26.95 2.15
C THR A 25 46.59 26.16 1.33
N ASP A 26 46.35 25.85 0.05
CA ASP A 26 47.03 26.32 -1.17
C ASP A 26 46.72 25.45 -2.43
N GLN A 27 46.25 26.20 -3.42
CA GLN A 27 46.56 26.30 -4.86
C GLN A 27 46.56 25.08 -5.80
N ASN A 28 45.67 25.24 -6.81
CA ASN A 28 45.84 24.96 -8.26
C ASN A 28 46.01 23.54 -8.79
N ASN A 29 45.03 23.01 -9.47
CA ASN A 29 45.10 22.89 -10.92
C ASN A 29 43.75 22.37 -11.54
N ALA A 30 43.43 22.95 -12.68
CA ALA A 30 42.27 22.62 -13.49
C ALA A 30 42.34 21.21 -14.09
N ASN A 31 41.26 20.43 -13.98
CA ASN A 31 40.87 19.54 -15.06
C ASN A 31 39.37 19.21 -14.94
N GLN A 32 38.64 19.55 -15.99
CA GLN A 32 37.25 19.22 -16.21
C GLN A 32 37.11 17.72 -16.34
N ASN A 33 36.30 17.12 -15.50
CA ASN A 33 35.57 15.91 -15.87
C ASN A 33 34.17 15.95 -15.27
N ASN A 34 33.24 16.10 -16.18
CA ASN A 34 31.81 16.08 -15.99
C ASN A 34 31.37 14.67 -15.49
N THR A 35 31.20 14.52 -14.19
CA THR A 35 30.55 13.34 -13.63
C THR A 35 29.21 13.78 -13.09
N THR A 36 28.17 13.46 -13.87
CA THR A 36 26.77 13.54 -13.49
C THR A 36 26.59 12.79 -12.16
N GLN A 37 26.52 13.53 -11.06
CA GLN A 37 26.02 12.98 -9.81
C GLN A 37 24.51 12.83 -9.94
N ASN A 38 24.12 11.61 -10.24
CA ASN A 38 22.74 11.16 -10.09
C ASN A 38 22.47 11.08 -8.59
N GLN A 39 21.95 12.17 -8.01
CA GLN A 39 21.42 12.14 -6.65
C GLN A 39 20.15 11.28 -6.65
N ASN A 40 20.31 10.06 -6.26
CA ASN A 40 19.23 9.16 -5.91
C ASN A 40 18.58 9.62 -4.59
N ASN A 41 17.74 10.64 -4.66
CA ASN A 41 16.84 11.03 -3.57
C ASN A 41 15.56 10.20 -3.67
N ASN A 42 15.62 8.91 -3.39
CA ASN A 42 14.40 8.09 -3.47
C ASN A 42 14.34 6.97 -2.42
N ASP A 43 14.82 7.18 -1.20
CA ASP A 43 14.85 6.06 -0.24
C ASP A 43 14.28 6.33 1.16
N THR A 44 13.75 7.51 1.44
CA THR A 44 13.31 7.82 2.82
C THR A 44 11.80 7.57 3.02
N THR A 45 11.00 7.59 1.97
CA THR A 45 9.54 7.47 2.07
C THR A 45 9.10 6.01 2.15
N THR A 46 9.79 5.10 1.48
CA THR A 46 9.46 3.67 1.43
C THR A 46 9.72 2.97 2.78
N ASP A 47 10.77 3.39 3.48
CA ASP A 47 11.17 2.78 4.76
C ASP A 47 10.18 3.13 5.88
N GLN A 48 9.73 4.39 5.95
CA GLN A 48 8.75 4.84 6.96
C GLN A 48 7.35 4.22 6.77
N THR A 49 6.95 3.96 5.53
CA THR A 49 5.67 3.30 5.23
C THR A 49 5.70 1.84 5.67
N ALA A 50 6.79 1.15 5.37
CA ALA A 50 6.96 -0.25 5.78
C ALA A 50 6.89 -0.42 7.30
N ASP A 51 7.46 0.51 8.07
CA ASP A 51 7.43 0.50 9.53
C ASP A 51 6.00 0.70 10.08
N ALA A 52 5.22 1.60 9.48
CA ALA A 52 3.84 1.87 9.89
C ALA A 52 2.92 0.68 9.62
N ASP A 53 3.04 0.05 8.46
CA ASP A 53 2.27 -1.13 8.10
C ASP A 53 2.64 -2.34 8.95
N VAL A 54 3.94 -2.55 9.22
CA VAL A 54 4.41 -3.62 10.13
C VAL A 54 3.79 -3.45 11.49
N LYS A 55 3.86 -2.24 12.06
CA LYS A 55 3.23 -1.95 13.35
C LYS A 55 1.72 -2.19 13.33
N TYR A 56 1.03 -1.77 12.28
CA TYR A 56 -0.41 -2.01 12.12
C TYR A 56 -0.73 -3.50 12.13
N LEU A 57 0.05 -4.32 11.42
CA LEU A 57 -0.15 -5.77 11.38
C LEU A 57 0.17 -6.43 12.74
N GLU A 58 1.20 -5.98 13.44
CA GLU A 58 1.53 -6.44 14.78
C GLU A 58 0.41 -6.12 15.79
N ASP A 59 -0.19 -4.93 15.70
CA ASP A 59 -1.35 -4.52 16.51
C ASP A 59 -2.60 -5.41 16.23
N LEU A 60 -2.71 -5.97 15.01
CA LEU A 60 -3.70 -6.99 14.65
C LEU A 60 -3.33 -8.42 15.11
N GLY A 61 -2.19 -8.60 15.76
CA GLY A 61 -1.73 -9.88 16.32
C GLY A 61 -0.93 -10.75 15.35
N TYR A 62 -0.50 -10.21 14.21
CA TYR A 62 0.48 -10.87 13.34
C TYR A 62 1.88 -10.79 13.94
N LYS A 63 2.74 -11.74 13.62
CA LYS A 63 4.14 -11.85 14.05
C LYS A 63 5.03 -12.13 12.85
N ASP A 64 6.34 -11.92 13.02
CA ASP A 64 7.34 -12.17 11.98
C ASP A 64 6.99 -11.46 10.66
N VAL A 65 6.40 -10.27 10.77
CA VAL A 65 5.94 -9.47 9.62
C VAL A 65 7.14 -9.01 8.82
N LYS A 66 7.13 -9.34 7.53
CA LYS A 66 8.19 -8.95 6.58
C LYS A 66 7.57 -8.51 5.28
N ALA A 67 7.98 -7.37 4.75
CA ALA A 67 7.60 -6.96 3.42
C ALA A 67 8.03 -8.03 2.40
N ALA A 68 7.12 -8.46 1.56
CA ALA A 68 7.43 -9.36 0.47
C ALA A 68 8.29 -8.63 -0.58
N THR A 69 9.14 -9.37 -1.25
CA THR A 69 10.01 -8.87 -2.33
C THR A 69 9.61 -9.52 -3.65
N GLY A 70 9.73 -8.78 -4.74
CA GLY A 70 9.40 -9.27 -6.08
C GLY A 70 8.49 -8.32 -6.84
N THR A 71 8.27 -8.61 -8.11
CA THR A 71 7.62 -7.69 -9.06
C THR A 71 6.18 -7.33 -8.68
N ASN A 72 5.48 -8.22 -7.98
CA ASN A 72 4.06 -8.03 -7.60
C ASN A 72 3.87 -7.76 -6.10
N ALA A 73 4.96 -7.64 -5.35
CA ALA A 73 4.88 -7.44 -3.90
C ALA A 73 4.43 -6.03 -3.51
N HIS A 74 4.65 -5.06 -4.39
CA HIS A 74 4.20 -3.68 -4.23
C HIS A 74 3.52 -3.22 -5.51
N GLN A 75 2.34 -2.63 -5.39
CA GLN A 75 1.58 -2.06 -6.48
C GLN A 75 1.12 -0.66 -6.11
N THR A 76 1.30 0.29 -7.01
CA THR A 76 0.71 1.63 -6.92
C THR A 76 -0.11 1.87 -8.18
N TYR A 77 -1.34 2.31 -8.01
CA TYR A 77 -2.20 2.68 -9.13
C TYR A 77 -3.10 3.86 -8.79
N LYS A 78 -3.48 4.62 -9.79
CA LYS A 78 -4.53 5.63 -9.67
C LYS A 78 -5.88 4.95 -9.92
N LEU A 79 -6.83 5.10 -8.99
CA LEU A 79 -8.17 4.54 -9.16
C LEU A 79 -8.97 5.39 -10.14
N ASN A 80 -9.17 4.89 -11.36
CA ASN A 80 -9.94 5.55 -12.41
C ASN A 80 -10.58 4.52 -13.36
N GLU A 81 -11.28 4.97 -14.40
CA GLU A 81 -11.94 4.09 -15.37
C GLU A 81 -10.97 3.09 -16.03
N ALA A 82 -9.74 3.51 -16.33
CA ALA A 82 -8.76 2.66 -16.99
C ALA A 82 -8.25 1.53 -16.09
N THR A 83 -8.10 1.78 -14.79
CA THR A 83 -7.63 0.78 -13.82
C THR A 83 -8.76 -0.05 -13.21
N ALA A 84 -9.97 0.52 -13.13
CA ALA A 84 -11.13 -0.15 -12.55
C ALA A 84 -11.62 -1.36 -13.34
N VAL A 85 -11.20 -1.52 -14.61
CA VAL A 85 -11.50 -2.70 -15.42
C VAL A 85 -10.64 -3.92 -15.08
N ASP A 86 -9.54 -3.72 -14.33
CA ASP A 86 -8.69 -4.80 -13.85
C ASP A 86 -9.38 -5.58 -12.73
N GLN A 87 -9.56 -6.88 -12.95
CA GLN A 87 -10.24 -7.78 -12.00
C GLN A 87 -9.49 -7.93 -10.66
N ASN A 88 -8.16 -7.78 -10.67
CA ASN A 88 -7.39 -7.81 -9.42
C ASN A 88 -7.65 -6.54 -8.60
N ILE A 89 -7.67 -5.38 -9.25
CA ILE A 89 -8.00 -4.10 -8.59
C ILE A 89 -9.42 -4.15 -8.04
N TYR A 90 -10.40 -4.59 -8.85
CA TYR A 90 -11.77 -4.80 -8.37
C TYR A 90 -11.80 -5.71 -7.13
N GLY A 91 -11.11 -6.86 -7.19
CA GLY A 91 -11.03 -7.82 -6.09
C GLY A 91 -10.42 -7.22 -4.81
N GLN A 92 -9.39 -6.40 -4.92
CA GLN A 92 -8.79 -5.68 -3.79
C GLN A 92 -9.80 -4.76 -3.11
N TRP A 93 -10.59 -4.02 -3.90
CA TRP A 93 -11.58 -3.06 -3.39
C TRP A 93 -12.75 -3.70 -2.64
N VAL A 94 -13.03 -4.98 -2.85
CA VAL A 94 -14.00 -5.75 -2.03
C VAL A 94 -13.61 -5.76 -0.55
N PHE A 95 -12.32 -5.63 -0.23
CA PHE A 95 -11.76 -5.67 1.12
C PHE A 95 -11.43 -4.29 1.69
N THR A 96 -11.88 -3.21 1.05
CA THR A 96 -11.75 -1.85 1.61
C THR A 96 -12.93 -1.52 2.52
N TRP A 97 -12.71 -0.63 3.48
CA TRP A 97 -13.76 -0.07 4.35
C TRP A 97 -14.09 1.40 4.07
N VAL A 98 -13.49 1.95 3.01
CA VAL A 98 -13.76 3.29 2.49
C VAL A 98 -14.61 3.21 1.23
N GLU A 99 -15.30 4.30 0.89
CA GLU A 99 -16.10 4.35 -0.32
C GLU A 99 -15.23 4.61 -1.56
N PRO A 100 -15.29 3.77 -2.61
CA PRO A 100 -14.48 3.95 -3.81
C PRO A 100 -14.64 5.33 -4.47
N ALA A 101 -15.85 5.91 -4.38
CA ALA A 101 -16.15 7.22 -4.96
C ALA A 101 -15.27 8.34 -4.39
N GLU A 102 -14.82 8.22 -3.14
CA GLU A 102 -13.94 9.18 -2.48
C GLU A 102 -12.49 9.08 -2.96
N TYR A 103 -12.15 7.99 -3.64
CA TYR A 103 -10.79 7.67 -4.10
C TYR A 103 -10.62 7.74 -5.62
N VAL A 104 -11.66 8.10 -6.35
CA VAL A 104 -11.57 8.33 -7.81
C VAL A 104 -10.51 9.40 -8.08
N GLU A 105 -9.64 9.13 -9.05
CA GLU A 105 -8.46 9.94 -9.43
C GLU A 105 -7.40 10.09 -8.33
N LYS A 106 -7.44 9.26 -7.26
CA LYS A 106 -6.40 9.22 -6.23
C LYS A 106 -5.51 7.99 -6.37
N ASP A 107 -4.29 8.13 -5.91
CA ASP A 107 -3.33 7.02 -5.86
C ASP A 107 -3.61 6.10 -4.68
N VAL A 108 -3.53 4.81 -4.94
CA VAL A 108 -3.68 3.73 -3.96
C VAL A 108 -2.44 2.86 -4.01
N ASN A 109 -1.90 2.54 -2.85
CA ASN A 109 -0.77 1.63 -2.70
C ASN A 109 -1.26 0.31 -2.10
N VAL A 110 -0.72 -0.80 -2.58
CA VAL A 110 -0.95 -2.14 -2.03
C VAL A 110 0.41 -2.77 -1.78
N GLN A 111 0.70 -3.11 -0.53
CA GLN A 111 1.94 -3.77 -0.15
C GLN A 111 1.64 -5.16 0.39
N GLN A 112 2.33 -6.16 -0.13
CA GLN A 112 2.28 -7.54 0.37
C GLN A 112 3.31 -7.74 1.48
N TYR A 113 2.88 -8.46 2.52
CA TYR A 113 3.70 -8.93 3.63
C TYR A 113 3.56 -10.44 3.78
N THR A 114 4.60 -11.08 4.27
CA THR A 114 4.52 -12.41 4.86
C THR A 114 4.47 -12.27 6.36
N ALA A 115 3.61 -13.04 7.03
CA ALA A 115 3.44 -12.95 8.47
C ALA A 115 2.97 -14.28 9.06
N THR A 116 3.10 -14.44 10.39
CA THR A 116 2.57 -15.59 11.13
C THR A 116 1.45 -15.15 12.08
N LYS A 117 0.42 -15.98 12.22
CA LYS A 117 -0.65 -15.81 13.22
C LYS A 117 -1.20 -17.19 13.59
N HIS A 118 -1.37 -17.48 14.87
CA HIS A 118 -1.88 -18.78 15.37
C HIS A 118 -1.11 -20.00 14.78
N ASN A 119 0.22 -19.89 14.69
CA ASN A 119 1.12 -20.90 14.12
C ASN A 119 0.87 -21.26 12.65
N LYS A 120 0.28 -20.35 11.88
CA LYS A 120 0.10 -20.44 10.42
C LYS A 120 0.80 -19.28 9.72
N ASN A 121 1.24 -19.54 8.50
CA ASN A 121 1.83 -18.53 7.63
C ASN A 121 0.76 -17.91 6.72
N TYR A 122 0.85 -16.62 6.53
CA TYR A 122 -0.10 -15.84 5.71
C TYR A 122 0.62 -14.93 4.74
N ASP A 123 0.00 -14.74 3.60
CA ASP A 123 0.22 -13.60 2.72
C ASP A 123 -0.81 -12.53 3.12
N VAL A 124 -0.32 -11.34 3.47
CA VAL A 124 -1.12 -10.24 4.00
C VAL A 124 -0.91 -9.01 3.12
N PHE A 125 -1.98 -8.35 2.75
CA PHE A 125 -1.96 -7.19 1.87
C PHE A 125 -2.56 -5.99 2.58
N VAL A 126 -1.77 -4.91 2.70
CA VAL A 126 -2.21 -3.64 3.27
C VAL A 126 -2.42 -2.65 2.13
N MET A 127 -3.59 -2.03 2.11
CA MET A 127 -3.96 -1.00 1.15
C MET A 127 -3.93 0.37 1.82
N THR A 128 -3.20 1.31 1.24
CA THR A 128 -3.08 2.67 1.79
C THR A 128 -3.40 3.72 0.74
N ASP A 129 -3.83 4.90 1.20
CA ASP A 129 -3.96 6.09 0.36
C ASP A 129 -2.60 6.80 0.16
N ALA A 130 -2.59 7.88 -0.61
CA ALA A 130 -1.38 8.68 -0.85
C ALA A 130 -0.78 9.33 0.42
N ASN A 131 -1.56 9.41 1.51
CA ASN A 131 -1.12 9.90 2.81
C ASN A 131 -0.72 8.76 3.76
N GLN A 132 -0.63 7.53 3.24
CA GLN A 132 -0.30 6.31 3.99
C GLN A 132 -1.34 5.91 5.05
N ASN A 133 -2.56 6.39 4.94
CA ASN A 133 -3.65 5.91 5.79
C ASN A 133 -4.13 4.56 5.28
N VAL A 134 -4.28 3.59 6.16
CA VAL A 134 -4.82 2.26 5.80
C VAL A 134 -6.31 2.41 5.45
N ILE A 135 -6.66 2.05 4.23
CA ILE A 135 -8.02 2.13 3.67
C ILE A 135 -8.67 0.77 3.49
N GLY A 136 -7.88 -0.29 3.58
CA GLY A 136 -8.32 -1.66 3.36
C GLY A 136 -7.20 -2.67 3.53
N GLY A 137 -7.53 -3.93 3.31
CA GLY A 137 -6.56 -4.99 3.30
C GLY A 137 -7.20 -6.36 3.42
N TYR A 138 -6.46 -7.36 3.01
CA TYR A 138 -6.91 -8.75 3.01
C TYR A 138 -5.73 -9.69 3.28
N TYR A 139 -6.05 -10.92 3.59
CA TYR A 139 -5.07 -11.98 3.82
C TYR A 139 -5.61 -13.33 3.40
N TYR A 140 -4.72 -14.25 3.10
CA TYR A 140 -5.00 -15.67 2.95
C TYR A 140 -3.83 -16.51 3.48
N GLU A 141 -4.06 -17.79 3.76
CA GLU A 141 -2.97 -18.70 4.18
C GLU A 141 -1.97 -18.86 3.04
N ALA A 142 -0.68 -18.94 3.36
CA ALA A 142 0.38 -19.09 2.36
C ALA A 142 0.10 -20.27 1.43
N GLY A 143 0.18 -20.02 0.12
CA GLY A 143 -0.15 -20.97 -0.93
C GLY A 143 -1.62 -20.95 -1.39
N GLN A 144 -2.48 -20.14 -0.78
CA GLN A 144 -3.83 -19.83 -1.27
C GLN A 144 -3.81 -18.62 -2.22
N THR A 145 -4.98 -18.21 -2.67
CA THR A 145 -5.17 -17.13 -3.66
C THR A 145 -6.22 -16.12 -3.19
N MET A 146 -6.45 -15.09 -3.98
CA MET A 146 -7.50 -14.09 -3.73
C MET A 146 -8.89 -14.71 -3.51
N ASN A 147 -9.18 -15.88 -4.07
CA ASN A 147 -10.48 -16.54 -3.90
C ASN A 147 -10.76 -16.96 -2.45
N GLU A 148 -9.72 -17.21 -1.67
CA GLU A 148 -9.79 -17.59 -0.26
C GLU A 148 -9.54 -16.40 0.68
N ALA A 149 -9.44 -15.19 0.12
CA ALA A 149 -9.10 -14.00 0.87
C ALA A 149 -10.16 -13.64 1.92
N LYS A 150 -9.66 -13.12 3.03
CA LYS A 150 -10.44 -12.60 4.14
C LYS A 150 -10.06 -11.16 4.41
N ILE A 151 -11.02 -10.39 4.91
CA ILE A 151 -10.75 -9.00 5.27
C ILE A 151 -9.75 -8.91 6.42
N LEU A 152 -8.81 -7.98 6.32
CA LEU A 152 -7.69 -7.87 7.25
C LEU A 152 -8.12 -7.45 8.66
N ALA A 153 -9.06 -6.51 8.78
CA ALA A 153 -9.56 -6.02 10.06
C ALA A 153 -10.93 -6.62 10.37
N GLU A 154 -11.04 -7.43 11.44
CA GLU A 154 -12.25 -8.13 11.85
C GLU A 154 -13.47 -7.23 12.13
N LYS A 155 -13.23 -5.95 12.48
CA LYS A 155 -14.29 -4.95 12.69
C LYS A 155 -15.02 -4.55 11.40
N HIS A 156 -14.51 -4.94 10.26
CA HIS A 156 -15.10 -4.69 8.96
C HIS A 156 -15.58 -5.98 8.33
N THR A 157 -16.47 -5.90 7.36
CA THR A 157 -16.93 -7.03 6.56
C THR A 157 -16.64 -6.78 5.10
N PRO A 158 -16.31 -7.83 4.32
CA PRO A 158 -16.18 -7.69 2.88
C PRO A 158 -17.49 -7.17 2.27
N ARG A 159 -17.39 -6.39 1.21
CA ARG A 159 -18.56 -5.90 0.47
C ARG A 159 -19.29 -7.06 -0.18
N ILE A 160 -20.63 -7.00 -0.20
CA ILE A 160 -21.43 -7.98 -0.92
C ILE A 160 -21.17 -7.78 -2.42
N VAL A 161 -20.54 -8.78 -3.06
CA VAL A 161 -20.03 -8.68 -4.44
C VAL A 161 -21.07 -8.18 -5.43
N LYS A 162 -22.31 -8.69 -5.36
CA LYS A 162 -23.38 -8.32 -6.30
C LYS A 162 -23.73 -6.81 -6.25
N ASP A 163 -23.93 -6.27 -5.07
CA ASP A 163 -24.29 -4.86 -4.90
C ASP A 163 -23.08 -3.96 -5.15
N PHE A 164 -21.90 -4.42 -4.74
CA PHE A 164 -20.65 -3.72 -4.98
C PHE A 164 -20.30 -3.67 -6.47
N GLU A 165 -20.46 -4.78 -7.19
CA GLU A 165 -20.23 -4.85 -8.64
C GLU A 165 -21.09 -3.83 -9.40
N SER A 166 -22.38 -3.76 -9.10
CA SER A 166 -23.28 -2.80 -9.77
C SER A 166 -22.89 -1.35 -9.48
N THR A 167 -22.46 -1.07 -8.25
CA THR A 167 -21.98 0.26 -7.85
C THR A 167 -20.66 0.61 -8.53
N TRP A 168 -19.72 -0.33 -8.57
CA TRP A 168 -18.43 -0.21 -9.24
C TRP A 168 -18.60 0.07 -10.72
N ASN A 169 -19.39 -0.76 -11.40
CA ASN A 169 -19.63 -0.62 -12.83
C ASN A 169 -20.26 0.74 -13.19
N ARG A 170 -21.17 1.22 -12.34
CA ARG A 170 -21.77 2.55 -12.52
C ARG A 170 -20.78 3.68 -12.25
N LEU A 171 -19.94 3.53 -11.21
CA LEU A 171 -18.97 4.56 -10.83
C LEU A 171 -17.90 4.77 -11.91
N PHE A 172 -17.48 3.70 -12.56
CA PHE A 172 -16.41 3.71 -13.57
C PHE A 172 -16.91 3.50 -15.01
N ASN A 173 -18.21 3.66 -15.26
CA ASN A 173 -18.84 3.52 -16.59
C ASN A 173 -18.51 2.18 -17.30
N ILE A 174 -18.21 1.12 -16.54
CA ILE A 174 -17.91 -0.21 -17.06
C ILE A 174 -19.20 -0.81 -17.60
N ASN A 175 -19.40 -1.21 -18.76
CA ASN A 175 -20.63 -1.72 -19.40
C ASN A 175 -21.51 -0.68 -20.11
N GLN A 176 -21.16 0.60 -20.14
CA GLN A 176 -21.89 1.56 -20.97
C GLN A 176 -21.40 1.59 -22.43
N THR A 177 -20.23 1.00 -22.71
CA THR A 177 -19.62 1.00 -24.04
C THR A 177 -20.20 -0.05 -25.00
N ASN A 178 -21.07 -0.96 -24.55
CA ASN A 178 -21.64 -2.02 -25.40
C ASN A 178 -23.09 -1.73 -25.89
N SER A 179 -23.61 -0.51 -25.69
CA SER A 179 -24.99 -0.20 -26.07
C SER A 179 -25.11 0.81 -27.23
N THR A 180 -24.03 1.17 -27.89
CA THR A 180 -24.06 2.03 -29.07
C THR A 180 -23.50 1.28 -30.26
N ASP A 181 -24.27 0.49 -30.93
CA ASP A 181 -24.45 0.45 -32.38
C ASP A 181 -25.39 -0.68 -32.81
N THR A 182 -26.68 -0.41 -32.74
CA THR A 182 -27.63 -1.07 -33.63
C THR A 182 -28.55 0.02 -34.16
N THR A 183 -28.02 0.93 -34.93
CA THR A 183 -28.86 1.79 -35.74
C THR A 183 -29.36 0.95 -36.90
N ASP A 184 -30.60 0.57 -36.74
CA ASP A 184 -31.48 -0.02 -37.71
C ASP A 184 -31.39 0.76 -39.05
N THR A 185 -30.70 0.20 -40.03
CA THR A 185 -30.83 0.63 -41.44
C THR A 185 -31.87 -0.26 -42.07
N GLN A 186 -33.12 -0.01 -41.75
CA GLN A 186 -34.23 -0.51 -42.58
C GLN A 186 -34.23 0.28 -43.88
N GLY A 187 -33.62 -0.30 -44.88
CA GLY A 187 -33.76 0.12 -46.25
C GLY A 187 -35.18 0.00 -46.69
N GLN A 188 -35.79 1.15 -46.98
CA GLN A 188 -37.01 1.20 -47.78
C GLN A 188 -36.63 0.91 -49.25
N ASN A 189 -37.03 -0.26 -49.73
CA ASN A 189 -37.17 -0.48 -51.15
C ASN A 189 -38.65 -0.26 -51.53
N ARG A 190 -38.82 0.72 -52.35
CA ARG A 190 -39.97 0.83 -53.29
C ARG A 190 -39.43 0.78 -54.70
#